data_72437851d81224ab85f95b06e6e61601
#
_entry.id   72437851d81224ab85f95b06e6e61601
#
_cell.length_a   1.000
_cell.length_b   1.000
_cell.length_c   1.000
_cell.angle_alpha   90.00
_cell.angle_beta   90.00
_cell.angle_gamma   90.00
#
_symmetry.space_group_name_H-M   'P 1'
#
loop_
_entity.id
_entity.type
_entity.pdbx_description
1 polymer ?
#
loop_
_entity_poly.entity_id
_entity_poly.type
_entity_poly.pdbx_seq_one_letter_code
_entity_poly.pdbx_strand_id
1 'polypeptide(L)'
;MTESIKTIAIQPSNVADEAAIVADAYRGGMRFLPAGVCLITTSHGGEQGGMIATAVTSVSAEPPTLLVCVNRSASMFGLIQEAGSFCVNVLAKEAVSLVEIFSSSARRAERFQTGDWMTSAAGLPVCAEALVSFECRLAKIVDWHSHGIFLGEVTSVSHPRADAAPLLYMDRRFHHLSDLPA
;
A
#
# COMPACT_ATOMS: atom_id res chain seq x y z
N MET A 1 -17.12 -14.21 34.16
CA MET A 1 -18.11 -13.31 33.53
C MET A 1 -17.87 -13.35 32.04
N THR A 2 -18.70 -14.09 31.33
CA THR A 2 -18.62 -14.28 29.86
C THR A 2 -19.35 -13.08 29.23
N GLU A 3 -18.59 -12.13 28.70
CA GLU A 3 -19.18 -11.09 27.83
C GLU A 3 -19.73 -11.77 26.58
N SER A 4 -21.03 -11.60 26.37
CA SER A 4 -21.70 -12.09 25.16
C SER A 4 -21.15 -11.40 23.94
N ILE A 5 -20.72 -12.20 22.98
CA ILE A 5 -20.39 -11.71 21.62
C ILE A 5 -21.67 -11.03 21.07
N LYS A 6 -21.60 -9.71 20.91
CA LYS A 6 -22.69 -8.96 20.25
C LYS A 6 -22.69 -9.27 18.77
N THR A 7 -23.49 -10.25 18.38
CA THR A 7 -23.83 -10.48 16.98
C THR A 7 -24.85 -9.41 16.57
N ILE A 8 -24.51 -8.58 15.61
CA ILE A 8 -25.47 -7.64 15.00
C ILE A 8 -26.35 -8.45 14.07
N ALA A 9 -27.54 -8.83 14.53
CA ALA A 9 -28.55 -9.44 13.68
C ALA A 9 -29.22 -8.34 12.83
N ILE A 10 -29.00 -8.40 11.53
CA ILE A 10 -29.60 -7.49 10.56
C ILE A 10 -30.98 -8.02 10.21
N GLN A 11 -32.04 -7.26 10.51
CA GLN A 11 -33.42 -7.54 10.05
C GLN A 11 -33.64 -6.79 8.74
N PRO A 12 -33.94 -7.46 7.61
CA PRO A 12 -34.04 -6.79 6.32
C PRO A 12 -35.36 -6.06 6.18
N SER A 13 -35.34 -4.76 6.07
CA SER A 13 -36.47 -3.94 5.60
C SER A 13 -36.22 -3.24 4.26
N ASN A 14 -34.95 -3.11 3.83
CA ASN A 14 -34.58 -2.54 2.52
C ASN A 14 -33.15 -2.98 2.15
N VAL A 15 -32.95 -3.58 0.99
CA VAL A 15 -31.67 -4.11 0.50
C VAL A 15 -30.58 -3.02 0.42
N ALA A 16 -30.93 -1.79 0.12
CA ALA A 16 -29.99 -0.66 0.06
C ALA A 16 -29.48 -0.27 1.46
N ASP A 17 -30.35 -0.26 2.46
CA ASP A 17 -29.99 0.05 3.84
C ASP A 17 -29.09 -1.07 4.43
N GLU A 18 -29.39 -2.31 4.09
CA GLU A 18 -28.58 -3.47 4.50
C GLU A 18 -27.15 -3.40 3.94
N ALA A 19 -27.01 -3.07 2.66
CA ALA A 19 -25.69 -2.91 2.02
C ALA A 19 -24.89 -1.76 2.66
N ALA A 20 -25.54 -0.67 3.03
CA ALA A 20 -24.90 0.46 3.71
C ALA A 20 -24.43 0.08 5.13
N ILE A 21 -25.23 -0.67 5.89
CA ILE A 21 -24.88 -1.17 7.22
C ILE A 21 -23.67 -2.13 7.15
N VAL A 22 -23.67 -3.04 6.19
CA VAL A 22 -22.55 -3.97 5.97
C VAL A 22 -21.28 -3.20 5.60
N ALA A 23 -21.37 -2.21 4.73
CA ALA A 23 -20.23 -1.38 4.33
C ALA A 23 -19.66 -0.56 5.50
N ASP A 24 -20.50 -0.06 6.41
CA ASP A 24 -20.03 0.63 7.62
C ASP A 24 -19.36 -0.32 8.60
N ALA A 25 -19.98 -1.48 8.86
CA ALA A 25 -19.40 -2.52 9.70
C ALA A 25 -18.06 -3.02 9.16
N TYR A 26 -17.95 -3.21 7.84
CA TYR A 26 -16.71 -3.56 7.16
C TYR A 26 -15.63 -2.51 7.38
N ARG A 27 -15.92 -1.22 7.15
CA ARG A 27 -14.97 -0.13 7.40
C ARG A 27 -14.55 -0.06 8.86
N GLY A 28 -15.48 -0.31 9.78
CA GLY A 28 -15.20 -0.41 11.20
C GLY A 28 -14.25 -1.56 11.54
N GLY A 29 -14.48 -2.74 10.96
CA GLY A 29 -13.64 -3.93 11.15
C GLY A 29 -12.25 -3.77 10.55
N MET A 30 -12.15 -3.20 9.35
CA MET A 30 -10.87 -2.97 8.68
C MET A 30 -9.91 -2.07 9.46
N ARG A 31 -10.41 -1.24 10.38
CA ARG A 31 -9.55 -0.44 11.27
C ARG A 31 -8.63 -1.29 12.16
N PHE A 32 -9.06 -2.50 12.50
CA PHE A 32 -8.33 -3.42 13.39
C PHE A 32 -7.41 -4.38 12.64
N LEU A 33 -7.37 -4.30 11.31
CA LEU A 33 -6.43 -5.06 10.50
C LEU A 33 -5.10 -4.26 10.40
N PRO A 34 -4.03 -4.66 11.13
CA PRO A 34 -2.75 -3.98 11.00
C PRO A 34 -2.14 -4.26 9.63
N ALA A 35 -1.56 -3.24 9.03
CA ALA A 35 -0.91 -3.37 7.73
C ALA A 35 0.40 -2.57 7.67
N GLY A 36 1.38 -3.11 6.96
CA GLY A 36 2.60 -2.38 6.62
C GLY A 36 2.28 -1.20 5.72
N VAL A 37 2.91 -0.06 5.97
CA VAL A 37 2.78 1.11 5.10
C VAL A 37 3.80 1.01 3.99
N CYS A 38 3.32 0.97 2.75
CA CYS A 38 4.15 0.92 1.56
C CYS A 38 3.98 2.20 0.73
N LEU A 39 5.07 2.63 0.12
CA LEU A 39 5.06 3.66 -0.91
C LEU A 39 5.28 2.99 -2.26
N ILE A 40 4.26 3.02 -3.10
CA ILE A 40 4.31 2.48 -4.46
C ILE A 40 4.80 3.59 -5.38
N THR A 41 5.87 3.32 -6.12
CA THR A 41 6.46 4.29 -7.06
C THR A 41 6.57 3.72 -8.46
N THR A 42 6.51 4.58 -9.45
CA THR A 42 6.76 4.25 -10.86
C THR A 42 7.24 5.48 -11.63
N SER A 43 7.73 5.25 -12.84
CA SER A 43 8.14 6.32 -13.76
C SER A 43 7.83 5.91 -15.19
N HIS A 44 7.24 6.82 -15.96
CA HIS A 44 6.98 6.64 -17.39
C HIS A 44 7.04 7.99 -18.12
N GLY A 45 7.70 8.04 -19.29
CA GLY A 45 7.76 9.23 -20.13
C GLY A 45 8.35 10.49 -19.44
N GLY A 46 9.20 10.30 -18.43
CA GLY A 46 9.77 11.39 -17.63
C GLY A 46 8.89 11.85 -16.46
N GLU A 47 7.67 11.34 -16.33
CA GLU A 47 6.81 11.54 -15.17
C GLU A 47 7.10 10.50 -14.09
N GLN A 48 7.32 10.96 -12.84
CA GLN A 48 7.42 10.11 -11.66
C GLN A 48 6.10 10.13 -10.90
N GLY A 49 5.62 8.96 -10.48
CA GLY A 49 4.43 8.80 -9.68
C GLY A 49 4.68 8.04 -8.40
N GLY A 50 3.88 8.37 -7.37
CA GLY A 50 3.93 7.66 -6.09
C GLY A 50 2.61 7.75 -5.33
N MET A 51 2.29 6.70 -4.58
CA MET A 51 1.12 6.63 -3.70
C MET A 51 1.39 5.77 -2.47
N ILE A 52 0.77 6.12 -1.37
CA ILE A 52 0.77 5.28 -0.17
C ILE A 52 -0.26 4.17 -0.34
N ALA A 53 0.13 2.96 0.01
CA ALA A 53 -0.73 1.78 0.03
C ALA A 53 -0.48 0.93 1.28
N THR A 54 -1.57 0.38 1.82
CA THR A 54 -1.54 -0.66 2.87
C THR A 54 -2.05 -2.00 2.33
N ALA A 55 -2.71 -1.99 1.18
CA ALA A 55 -3.21 -3.19 0.51
C ALA A 55 -2.14 -3.80 -0.39
N VAL A 56 -1.09 -4.33 0.23
CA VAL A 56 0.05 -5.01 -0.40
C VAL A 56 0.25 -6.35 0.27
N THR A 57 0.42 -7.41 -0.52
CA THR A 57 0.73 -8.75 0.04
C THR A 57 1.48 -9.62 -0.95
N SER A 58 2.16 -10.64 -0.42
CA SER A 58 2.77 -11.71 -1.21
C SER A 58 1.70 -12.61 -1.82
N VAL A 59 1.91 -13.04 -3.06
CA VAL A 59 1.02 -13.97 -3.80
C VAL A 59 1.70 -15.32 -4.00
N SER A 60 2.97 -15.32 -4.41
CA SER A 60 3.73 -16.51 -4.76
C SER A 60 5.21 -16.28 -4.50
N ALA A 61 5.93 -17.36 -4.21
CA ALA A 61 7.39 -17.38 -4.14
C ALA A 61 8.03 -17.84 -5.46
N GLU A 62 7.28 -18.58 -6.31
CA GLU A 62 7.77 -19.11 -7.60
C GLU A 62 6.70 -18.95 -8.68
N PRO A 63 6.80 -17.94 -9.56
CA PRO A 63 7.73 -16.81 -9.48
C PRO A 63 7.40 -15.87 -8.31
N PRO A 64 8.40 -15.15 -7.76
CA PRO A 64 8.16 -14.22 -6.67
C PRO A 64 7.22 -13.09 -7.13
N THR A 65 6.07 -13.00 -6.48
CA THR A 65 4.97 -12.13 -6.94
C THR A 65 4.33 -11.41 -5.77
N LEU A 66 4.14 -10.11 -5.91
CA LEU A 66 3.35 -9.27 -5.00
C LEU A 66 2.05 -8.83 -5.67
N LEU A 67 1.04 -8.54 -4.85
CA LEU A 67 -0.13 -7.78 -5.29
C LEU A 67 -0.18 -6.42 -4.61
N VAL A 68 -0.74 -5.44 -5.34
CA VAL A 68 -1.08 -4.11 -4.83
C VAL A 68 -2.47 -3.76 -5.32
N CYS A 69 -3.37 -3.32 -4.41
CA CYS A 69 -4.66 -2.78 -4.81
C CYS A 69 -4.56 -1.28 -5.08
N VAL A 70 -4.94 -0.87 -6.27
CA VAL A 70 -4.89 0.54 -6.72
C VAL A 70 -6.29 0.99 -7.11
N ASN A 71 -6.73 2.12 -6.54
CA ASN A 71 -8.01 2.72 -6.93
C ASN A 71 -7.94 3.22 -8.38
N ARG A 72 -8.96 2.93 -9.19
CA ARG A 72 -9.03 3.33 -10.61
C ARG A 72 -9.00 4.84 -10.82
N SER A 73 -9.49 5.62 -9.84
CA SER A 73 -9.46 7.08 -9.89
C SER A 73 -8.11 7.68 -9.50
N ALA A 74 -7.18 6.88 -8.97
CA ALA A 74 -5.84 7.36 -8.64
C ALA A 74 -5.01 7.55 -9.92
N SER A 75 -4.26 8.64 -10.02
CA SER A 75 -3.35 8.90 -11.15
C SER A 75 -2.31 7.80 -11.34
N MET A 76 -1.97 7.09 -10.28
CA MET A 76 -1.05 5.96 -10.30
C MET A 76 -1.58 4.77 -11.10
N PHE A 77 -2.91 4.62 -11.25
CA PHE A 77 -3.50 3.49 -11.97
C PHE A 77 -3.02 3.44 -13.43
N GLY A 78 -3.25 4.52 -14.18
CA GLY A 78 -2.80 4.63 -15.56
C GLY A 78 -1.29 4.64 -15.69
N LEU A 79 -0.61 5.38 -14.80
CA LEU A 79 0.85 5.52 -14.87
C LEU A 79 1.57 4.17 -14.69
N ILE A 80 1.15 3.31 -13.75
CA ILE A 80 1.72 1.96 -13.59
C ILE A 80 1.40 1.09 -14.82
N GLN A 81 0.20 1.22 -15.39
CA GLN A 81 -0.21 0.47 -16.55
C GLN A 81 0.64 0.82 -17.79
N GLU A 82 0.90 2.10 -17.99
CA GLU A 82 1.75 2.61 -19.07
C GLU A 82 3.23 2.27 -18.88
N ALA A 83 3.72 2.37 -17.64
CA ALA A 83 5.10 2.04 -17.28
C ALA A 83 5.40 0.53 -17.41
N GLY A 84 4.40 -0.34 -17.20
CA GLY A 84 4.58 -1.78 -17.16
C GLY A 84 5.44 -2.28 -15.99
N SER A 85 5.77 -1.40 -15.03
CA SER A 85 6.60 -1.70 -13.86
C SER A 85 6.33 -0.74 -12.72
N PHE A 86 6.64 -1.17 -11.50
CA PHE A 86 6.51 -0.35 -10.29
C PHE A 86 7.45 -0.86 -9.19
N CYS A 87 7.71 -0.02 -8.20
CA CYS A 87 8.47 -0.40 -7.02
C CYS A 87 7.57 -0.34 -5.78
N VAL A 88 7.65 -1.35 -4.93
CA VAL A 88 7.01 -1.41 -3.62
C VAL A 88 8.07 -1.13 -2.57
N ASN A 89 8.04 0.05 -1.96
CA ASN A 89 8.93 0.46 -0.90
C ASN A 89 8.21 0.28 0.44
N VAL A 90 8.62 -0.69 1.25
CA VAL A 90 8.09 -0.91 2.61
C VAL A 90 8.74 0.12 3.52
N LEU A 91 7.97 1.05 4.07
CA LEU A 91 8.50 2.20 4.79
C LEU A 91 9.00 1.84 6.19
N ALA A 92 10.15 2.40 6.56
CA ALA A 92 10.60 2.46 7.93
C ALA A 92 9.80 3.50 8.72
N LYS A 93 9.75 3.38 10.05
CA LYS A 93 9.00 4.30 10.93
C LYS A 93 9.47 5.76 10.80
N GLU A 94 10.74 5.97 10.48
CA GLU A 94 11.34 7.30 10.29
C GLU A 94 10.80 8.00 9.04
N ALA A 95 10.31 7.24 8.05
CA ALA A 95 9.75 7.76 6.80
C ALA A 95 8.29 8.21 6.89
N VAL A 96 7.73 8.37 8.11
CA VAL A 96 6.32 8.76 8.32
C VAL A 96 5.97 10.10 7.65
N SER A 97 6.92 11.03 7.53
CA SER A 97 6.74 12.32 6.85
C SER A 97 6.39 12.17 5.37
N LEU A 98 6.90 11.12 4.69
CA LEU A 98 6.58 10.83 3.30
C LEU A 98 5.11 10.45 3.13
N VAL A 99 4.49 9.84 4.17
CA VAL A 99 3.08 9.44 4.10
C VAL A 99 2.18 10.65 3.89
N GLU A 100 2.42 11.76 4.59
CA GLU A 100 1.63 12.99 4.44
C GLU A 100 1.75 13.58 3.03
N ILE A 101 2.96 13.58 2.48
CA ILE A 101 3.25 14.13 1.16
C ILE A 101 2.59 13.29 0.06
N PHE A 102 2.75 11.97 0.11
CA PHE A 102 2.24 11.07 -0.92
C PHE A 102 0.75 10.75 -0.79
N SER A 103 0.14 10.99 0.37
CA SER A 103 -1.32 10.89 0.57
C SER A 103 -2.07 12.15 0.14
N SER A 104 -1.39 13.30 0.01
CA SER A 104 -2.01 14.58 -0.34
C SER A 104 -1.88 14.87 -1.83
N SER A 105 -3.01 15.13 -2.51
CA SER A 105 -3.01 15.62 -3.88
C SER A 105 -2.48 17.06 -3.99
N ALA A 106 -2.72 17.88 -2.97
CA ALA A 106 -2.24 19.27 -2.92
C ALA A 106 -0.71 19.37 -2.81
N ARG A 107 -0.06 18.34 -2.27
CA ARG A 107 1.40 18.28 -2.09
C ARG A 107 2.13 17.52 -3.21
N ARG A 108 1.46 17.30 -4.34
CA ARG A 108 2.04 16.52 -5.45
C ARG A 108 3.40 17.07 -5.94
N ALA A 109 3.57 18.37 -5.97
CA ALA A 109 4.81 19.03 -6.40
C ALA A 109 5.99 18.80 -5.44
N GLU A 110 5.73 18.46 -4.18
CA GLU A 110 6.74 18.17 -3.17
C GLU A 110 7.27 16.73 -3.22
N ARG A 111 6.48 15.82 -3.86
CA ARG A 111 6.87 14.42 -4.02
C ARG A 111 8.19 14.32 -4.77
N PHE A 112 9.04 13.40 -4.38
CA PHE A 112 10.38 13.20 -4.92
C PHE A 112 11.38 14.36 -4.72
N GLN A 113 10.94 15.52 -4.21
CA GLN A 113 11.81 16.61 -3.75
C GLN A 113 12.10 16.50 -2.25
N THR A 114 11.33 15.72 -1.52
CA THR A 114 11.48 15.45 -0.09
C THR A 114 11.81 13.97 0.10
N GLY A 115 12.69 13.66 1.05
CA GLY A 115 13.21 12.32 1.29
C GLY A 115 14.41 12.00 0.40
N ASP A 116 15.01 10.83 0.65
CA ASP A 116 16.16 10.35 -0.10
C ASP A 116 15.75 9.34 -1.15
N TRP A 117 16.11 9.59 -2.39
CA TRP A 117 15.71 8.80 -3.54
C TRP A 117 16.89 8.26 -4.32
N MET A 118 16.77 7.01 -4.73
CA MET A 118 17.64 6.37 -5.71
C MET A 118 16.86 6.11 -7.00
N THR A 119 17.54 6.07 -8.12
CA THR A 119 16.95 5.57 -9.38
C THR A 119 17.53 4.20 -9.66
N SER A 120 16.65 3.20 -9.80
CA SER A 120 17.08 1.84 -10.09
C SER A 120 17.59 1.69 -11.54
N ALA A 121 18.20 0.54 -11.84
CA ALA A 121 18.60 0.23 -13.21
C ALA A 121 17.40 0.15 -14.20
N ALA A 122 16.20 -0.13 -13.69
CA ALA A 122 14.95 -0.10 -14.45
C ALA A 122 14.34 1.31 -14.57
N GLY A 123 14.98 2.34 -14.01
CA GLY A 123 14.49 3.72 -14.03
C GLY A 123 13.41 4.04 -13.00
N LEU A 124 13.17 3.12 -12.05
CA LEU A 124 12.16 3.32 -11.03
C LEU A 124 12.70 4.15 -9.86
N PRO A 125 11.90 5.07 -9.30
CA PRO A 125 12.25 5.74 -8.04
C PRO A 125 12.20 4.74 -6.87
N VAL A 126 13.31 4.59 -6.16
CA VAL A 126 13.47 3.74 -4.98
C VAL A 126 13.71 4.61 -3.76
N CYS A 127 12.91 4.42 -2.71
CA CYS A 127 13.03 5.17 -1.47
C CYS A 127 14.19 4.66 -0.61
N ALA A 128 15.20 5.49 -0.36
CA ALA A 128 16.35 5.12 0.47
C ALA A 128 16.00 5.00 1.97
N GLU A 129 14.82 5.50 2.37
CA GLU A 129 14.29 5.37 3.74
C GLU A 129 13.42 4.11 3.93
N ALA A 130 13.31 3.25 2.91
CA ALA A 130 12.58 2.00 3.00
C ALA A 130 13.39 0.92 3.70
N LEU A 131 12.71 0.00 4.41
CA LEU A 131 13.29 -1.23 4.94
C LEU A 131 13.74 -2.14 3.81
N VAL A 132 12.85 -2.31 2.85
CA VAL A 132 13.03 -3.13 1.67
C VAL A 132 12.25 -2.53 0.52
N SER A 133 12.82 -2.61 -0.67
CA SER A 133 12.17 -2.18 -1.91
C SER A 133 12.17 -3.35 -2.89
N PHE A 134 10.99 -3.64 -3.44
CA PHE A 134 10.75 -4.67 -4.43
C PHE A 134 10.44 -4.00 -5.77
N GLU A 135 11.33 -4.14 -6.74
CA GLU A 135 11.04 -3.73 -8.11
C GLU A 135 10.24 -4.83 -8.80
N CYS A 136 9.13 -4.46 -9.40
CA CYS A 136 8.18 -5.39 -9.98
C CYS A 136 7.93 -5.07 -11.45
N ARG A 137 7.95 -6.08 -12.30
CA ARG A 137 7.35 -6.05 -13.63
C ARG A 137 5.86 -6.33 -13.50
N LEU A 138 5.02 -5.50 -14.08
CA LEU A 138 3.58 -5.71 -14.09
C LEU A 138 3.25 -6.96 -14.93
N ALA A 139 2.71 -7.98 -14.27
CA ALA A 139 2.32 -9.23 -14.94
C ALA A 139 0.86 -9.24 -15.34
N LYS A 140 -0.03 -8.71 -14.49
CA LYS A 140 -1.48 -8.72 -14.73
C LYS A 140 -2.18 -7.66 -13.90
N ILE A 141 -3.28 -7.13 -14.43
CA ILE A 141 -4.26 -6.34 -13.68
C ILE A 141 -5.55 -7.15 -13.65
N VAL A 142 -6.12 -7.34 -12.45
CA VAL A 142 -7.44 -7.93 -12.26
C VAL A 142 -8.37 -6.81 -11.82
N ASP A 143 -9.38 -6.56 -12.62
CA ASP A 143 -10.36 -5.52 -12.36
C ASP A 143 -11.38 -5.95 -11.32
N TRP A 144 -11.56 -5.11 -10.28
CA TRP A 144 -12.55 -5.34 -9.25
C TRP A 144 -13.21 -4.04 -8.81
N HIS A 145 -14.40 -3.76 -9.34
CA HIS A 145 -15.18 -2.55 -9.04
C HIS A 145 -14.35 -1.25 -9.12
N SER A 146 -14.18 -0.56 -7.98
CA SER A 146 -13.42 0.69 -7.89
C SER A 146 -11.91 0.53 -7.89
N HIS A 147 -11.40 -0.71 -7.86
CA HIS A 147 -9.97 -0.99 -7.78
C HIS A 147 -9.51 -1.93 -8.88
N GLY A 148 -8.23 -1.86 -9.20
CA GLY A 148 -7.50 -2.92 -9.88
C GLY A 148 -6.54 -3.59 -8.91
N ILE A 149 -6.42 -4.92 -9.03
CA ILE A 149 -5.41 -5.71 -8.33
C ILE A 149 -4.25 -5.88 -9.29
N PHE A 150 -3.14 -5.21 -9.01
CA PHE A 150 -1.93 -5.26 -9.80
C PHE A 150 -1.05 -6.39 -9.29
N LEU A 151 -0.80 -7.38 -10.15
CA LEU A 151 0.13 -8.47 -9.89
C LEU A 151 1.47 -8.12 -10.49
N GLY A 152 2.50 -8.00 -9.65
CA GLY A 152 3.86 -7.67 -10.05
C GLY A 152 4.82 -8.81 -9.75
N GLU A 153 5.47 -9.34 -10.79
CA GLU A 153 6.59 -10.25 -10.60
C GLU A 153 7.81 -9.47 -10.16
N VAL A 154 8.38 -9.86 -9.02
CA VAL A 154 9.56 -9.21 -8.44
C VAL A 154 10.78 -9.52 -9.29
N THR A 155 11.44 -8.48 -9.77
CA THR A 155 12.65 -8.56 -10.62
C THR A 155 13.93 -8.19 -9.88
N SER A 156 13.82 -7.37 -8.82
CA SER A 156 14.93 -6.92 -7.98
C SER A 156 14.46 -6.64 -6.56
N VAL A 157 15.34 -6.84 -5.60
CA VAL A 157 15.10 -6.53 -4.18
C VAL A 157 16.31 -5.81 -3.61
N SER A 158 16.05 -4.70 -2.92
CA SER A 158 17.07 -3.96 -2.18
C SER A 158 16.63 -3.71 -0.74
N HIS A 159 17.58 -3.58 0.17
CA HIS A 159 17.34 -3.38 1.60
C HIS A 159 18.07 -2.12 2.09
N PRO A 160 17.56 -0.91 1.78
CA PRO A 160 18.22 0.34 2.16
C PRO A 160 18.40 0.51 3.67
N ARG A 161 17.40 0.11 4.46
CA ARG A 161 17.35 0.25 5.92
C ARG A 161 16.87 -1.02 6.62
N ALA A 162 17.53 -2.15 6.35
CA ALA A 162 17.14 -3.47 6.90
C ALA A 162 17.16 -3.56 8.44
N ASP A 163 17.84 -2.65 9.12
CA ASP A 163 17.97 -2.54 10.58
C ASP A 163 16.90 -1.66 11.24
N ALA A 164 16.11 -0.94 10.46
CA ALA A 164 15.08 -0.04 10.99
C ALA A 164 13.77 -0.80 11.34
N ALA A 165 12.92 -0.19 12.18
CA ALA A 165 11.61 -0.74 12.49
C ALA A 165 10.57 -0.40 11.40
N PRO A 166 9.63 -1.33 11.06
CA PRO A 166 8.61 -1.08 10.06
C PRO A 166 7.59 -0.03 10.52
N LEU A 167 7.10 0.77 9.56
CA LEU A 167 5.95 1.63 9.76
C LEU A 167 4.67 0.81 9.54
N LEU A 168 3.80 0.79 10.55
CA LEU A 168 2.51 0.11 10.48
C LEU A 168 1.37 1.12 10.60
N TYR A 169 0.23 0.77 10.04
CA TYR A 169 -1.01 1.52 10.18
C TYR A 169 -2.13 0.64 10.71
N MET A 170 -2.75 1.04 11.82
CA MET A 170 -3.90 0.39 12.43
C MET A 170 -4.70 1.41 13.23
N ASP A 171 -6.00 1.26 13.25
CA ASP A 171 -6.94 2.12 13.98
C ASP A 171 -6.69 3.64 13.76
N ARG A 172 -6.42 4.03 12.51
CA ARG A 172 -6.16 5.42 12.09
C ARG A 172 -4.91 6.05 12.73
N ARG A 173 -3.96 5.22 13.17
CA ARG A 173 -2.70 5.65 13.78
C ARG A 173 -1.53 4.90 13.18
N PHE A 174 -0.37 5.53 13.25
CA PHE A 174 0.88 4.88 12.90
C PHE A 174 1.46 4.18 14.13
N HIS A 175 2.05 3.02 13.90
CA HIS A 175 2.66 2.16 14.89
C HIS A 175 4.01 1.66 14.37
N HIS A 176 4.78 1.06 15.25
CA HIS A 176 5.93 0.23 14.91
C HIS A 176 5.89 -1.06 15.74
N LEU A 177 6.62 -2.07 15.31
CA LEU A 177 6.74 -3.31 16.08
C LEU A 177 7.66 -3.10 17.29
N SER A 178 7.34 -3.76 18.39
CA SER A 178 8.23 -4.05 19.50
C SER A 178 8.17 -5.55 19.77
N ASP A 179 9.27 -6.12 20.24
CA ASP A 179 9.30 -7.52 20.61
C ASP A 179 8.32 -7.79 21.75
N LEU A 180 7.67 -8.95 21.71
CA LEU A 180 6.90 -9.42 22.84
C LEU A 180 7.87 -9.87 23.93
N PRO A 181 7.55 -9.64 25.21
CA PRO A 181 8.34 -10.22 26.29
C PRO A 181 8.36 -11.73 26.15
N ALA A 182 9.57 -12.32 26.32
CA ALA A 182 9.79 -13.75 26.27
C ALA A 182 9.10 -14.46 27.44
#